data_da6276afbe200b553f97fc2ac063090d
#
_entry.id   da6276afbe200b553f97fc2ac063090d
#
_cell.length_a   1.000
_cell.length_b   1.000
_cell.length_c   1.000
_cell.angle_alpha   90.00
_cell.angle_beta   90.00
_cell.angle_gamma   90.00
#
_symmetry.space_group_name_H-M   'P 1'
#
loop_
_entity.id
_entity.type
_entity.pdbx_description
1 polymer ?
#
loop_
_entity_poly.entity_id
_entity_poly.type
_entity_poly.pdbx_seq_one_letter_code
_entity_poly.pdbx_strand_id
1 'polypeptide(L)'
;MPRDISITFMSGPLDGKTLNFAQPEVGEETILLIGRREGCDIHLHFDSQASRIHAKVGILSIPVTASESVENPYMLGFWLEDGNSRNGTFVEKDSNRIKGRLSLRPGTLFRVGRTWLRLDVPLTYEADADSDESRG
;
A
#
# COMPACT_ATOMS: atom_id res chain seq x y z
N MET A 1 -1.94 20.81 0.62
CA MET A 1 -1.00 19.86 0.12
C MET A 1 -1.57 18.48 0.10
N PRO A 2 -1.53 17.87 -1.00
CA PRO A 2 -2.05 16.51 -1.08
C PRO A 2 -1.21 15.59 -0.22
N ARG A 3 -1.89 14.67 0.37
CA ARG A 3 -1.25 13.66 1.17
C ARG A 3 -1.44 12.33 0.48
N ASP A 4 -0.78 12.21 -0.65
CA ASP A 4 -0.97 11.02 -1.46
C ASP A 4 -0.24 9.84 -0.85
N ILE A 5 -0.87 8.70 -0.97
CA ILE A 5 -0.24 7.42 -0.68
C ILE A 5 0.52 7.05 -1.94
N SER A 6 1.68 6.46 -1.81
CA SER A 6 2.43 6.08 -2.99
C SER A 6 2.79 4.61 -2.96
N ILE A 7 2.87 4.04 -4.15
CA ILE A 7 3.38 2.69 -4.33
C ILE A 7 4.50 2.77 -5.34
N THR A 8 5.65 2.28 -4.93
CA THR A 8 6.87 2.36 -5.72
C THR A 8 7.24 0.98 -6.21
N PHE A 9 7.60 0.89 -7.48
CA PHE A 9 8.12 -0.34 -8.06
C PHE A 9 9.55 -0.51 -7.59
N MET A 10 9.83 -1.65 -7.00
CA MET A 10 11.13 -1.92 -6.41
C MET A 10 11.91 -2.95 -7.20
N SER A 11 11.42 -3.33 -8.36
CA SER A 11 12.12 -4.26 -9.24
C SER A 11 11.49 -4.20 -10.63
N GLY A 12 12.16 -4.84 -11.58
CA GLY A 12 11.63 -5.00 -12.92
C GLY A 12 11.80 -3.78 -13.79
N PRO A 13 11.11 -3.76 -14.94
CA PRO A 13 11.31 -2.67 -15.90
C PRO A 13 10.85 -1.30 -15.42
N LEU A 14 10.00 -1.27 -14.42
CA LEU A 14 9.55 0.01 -13.87
C LEU A 14 10.18 0.33 -12.53
N ASP A 15 11.28 -0.33 -12.22
CA ASP A 15 11.99 -0.11 -10.95
C ASP A 15 12.20 1.38 -10.72
N GLY A 16 11.81 1.84 -9.55
CA GLY A 16 11.95 3.24 -9.19
C GLY A 16 10.76 4.10 -9.50
N LYS A 17 9.84 3.62 -10.32
CA LYS A 17 8.66 4.40 -10.65
C LYS A 17 7.69 4.40 -9.46
N THR A 18 7.11 5.56 -9.19
CA THR A 18 6.17 5.72 -8.10
C THR A 18 4.81 6.14 -8.64
N LEU A 19 3.77 5.51 -8.12
CA LEU A 19 2.39 5.85 -8.42
C LEU A 19 1.78 6.46 -7.18
N ASN A 20 1.03 7.54 -7.36
CA ASN A 20 0.43 8.25 -6.24
C ASN A 20 -1.08 8.10 -6.26
N PHE A 21 -1.64 7.91 -5.07
CA PHE A 21 -3.09 7.71 -4.92
C PHE A 21 -3.59 8.58 -3.79
N ALA A 22 -4.74 9.19 -3.98
CA ALA A 22 -5.30 10.06 -2.97
C ALA A 22 -5.77 9.26 -1.75
N GLN A 23 -5.67 9.86 -0.59
CA GLN A 23 -6.21 9.25 0.62
C GLN A 23 -7.72 9.25 0.54
N PRO A 24 -8.37 8.23 1.10
CA PRO A 24 -9.82 8.26 1.20
C PRO A 24 -10.26 9.28 2.24
N GLU A 25 -11.50 9.71 2.14
CA GLU A 25 -12.08 10.57 3.14
C GLU A 25 -12.17 9.82 4.46
N VAL A 26 -12.17 10.57 5.55
CA VAL A 26 -12.23 9.97 6.87
C VAL A 26 -13.47 9.10 6.96
N GLY A 27 -13.27 7.86 7.38
CA GLY A 27 -14.35 6.90 7.47
C GLY A 27 -14.56 6.07 6.23
N GLU A 28 -13.80 6.33 5.17
CA GLU A 28 -13.97 5.61 3.93
C GLU A 28 -12.75 4.78 3.60
N GLU A 29 -12.88 3.98 2.58
CA GLU A 29 -11.84 3.05 2.18
C GLU A 29 -11.64 3.13 0.67
N THR A 30 -10.39 3.08 0.24
CA THR A 30 -10.03 2.99 -1.16
C THR A 30 -9.37 1.64 -1.39
N ILE A 31 -9.78 0.95 -2.43
CA ILE A 31 -9.20 -0.34 -2.77
C ILE A 31 -8.51 -0.22 -4.11
N LEU A 32 -7.23 -0.57 -4.14
CA LEU A 32 -6.43 -0.53 -5.35
C LEU A 32 -6.22 -1.94 -5.87
N LEU A 33 -6.42 -2.11 -7.15
CA LEU A 33 -6.24 -3.42 -7.79
C LEU A 33 -4.86 -3.51 -8.40
N ILE A 34 -4.21 -4.63 -8.18
CA ILE A 34 -2.89 -4.89 -8.71
C ILE A 34 -2.97 -6.11 -9.61
N GLY A 35 -2.49 -5.98 -10.84
CA GLY A 35 -2.51 -7.13 -11.71
C GLY A 35 -2.11 -6.82 -13.13
N ARG A 36 -2.16 -7.85 -13.96
CA ARG A 36 -1.72 -7.76 -15.34
C ARG A 36 -2.80 -7.22 -16.25
N ARG A 37 -4.03 -7.22 -15.78
CA ARG A 37 -5.16 -6.79 -16.59
C ARG A 37 -5.18 -5.28 -16.75
N GLU A 38 -5.50 -4.83 -17.94
CA GLU A 38 -5.68 -3.41 -18.18
C GLU A 38 -6.80 -2.90 -17.29
N GLY A 39 -6.59 -1.74 -16.69
CA GLY A 39 -7.59 -1.21 -15.77
C GLY A 39 -7.22 -1.39 -14.32
N CYS A 40 -6.22 -2.22 -14.02
CA CYS A 40 -5.72 -2.28 -12.66
C CYS A 40 -5.04 -0.97 -12.31
N ASP A 41 -5.18 -0.56 -11.05
CA ASP A 41 -4.56 0.67 -10.58
C ASP A 41 -3.05 0.56 -10.63
N ILE A 42 -2.53 -0.58 -10.24
CA ILE A 42 -1.12 -0.88 -10.40
C ILE A 42 -1.05 -1.94 -11.49
N HIS A 43 -0.71 -1.50 -12.67
CA HIS A 43 -0.81 -2.32 -13.88
C HIS A 43 0.52 -3.00 -14.19
N LEU A 44 0.56 -4.31 -13.98
CA LEU A 44 1.77 -5.10 -14.19
C LEU A 44 1.74 -5.79 -15.53
N HIS A 45 1.57 -5.02 -16.59
CA HIS A 45 1.40 -5.59 -17.93
C HIS A 45 2.64 -6.35 -18.40
N PHE A 46 3.78 -6.05 -17.81
CA PHE A 46 5.05 -6.67 -18.20
C PHE A 46 5.36 -7.95 -17.42
N ASP A 47 4.52 -8.29 -16.44
CA ASP A 47 4.84 -9.38 -15.52
C ASP A 47 3.97 -10.58 -15.86
N SER A 48 4.56 -11.57 -16.55
CA SER A 48 3.81 -12.74 -16.97
C SER A 48 3.45 -13.65 -15.81
N GLN A 49 4.06 -13.44 -14.64
CA GLN A 49 3.75 -14.23 -13.47
C GLN A 49 2.60 -13.62 -12.66
N ALA A 50 2.17 -12.42 -13.00
CA ALA A 50 1.07 -11.79 -12.32
C ALA A 50 -0.25 -12.26 -12.93
N SER A 51 -1.22 -12.55 -12.08
CA SER A 51 -2.57 -12.87 -12.52
C SER A 51 -3.26 -11.60 -12.98
N ARG A 52 -4.35 -11.74 -13.71
CA ARG A 52 -5.06 -10.57 -14.24
C ARG A 52 -5.47 -9.62 -13.14
N ILE A 53 -6.11 -10.12 -12.10
CA ILE A 53 -6.33 -9.36 -10.89
C ILE A 53 -5.67 -10.17 -9.80
N HIS A 54 -4.47 -9.76 -9.42
CA HIS A 54 -3.60 -10.57 -8.59
C HIS A 54 -3.78 -10.30 -7.11
N ALA A 55 -3.87 -9.02 -6.75
CA ALA A 55 -3.93 -8.64 -5.36
C ALA A 55 -4.65 -7.32 -5.21
N LYS A 56 -5.00 -7.00 -3.98
CA LYS A 56 -5.66 -5.74 -3.64
C LYS A 56 -4.95 -5.11 -2.47
N VAL A 57 -4.85 -3.79 -2.51
CA VAL A 57 -4.37 -3.01 -1.38
C VAL A 57 -5.50 -2.12 -0.93
N GLY A 58 -5.83 -2.18 0.36
CA GLY A 58 -6.85 -1.33 0.91
C GLY A 58 -6.24 -0.21 1.72
N ILE A 59 -6.82 0.96 1.60
CA ILE A 59 -6.40 2.14 2.33
C ILE A 59 -7.61 2.63 3.09
N LEU A 60 -7.49 2.65 4.43
CA LEU A 60 -8.58 3.10 5.27
C LEU A 60 -8.20 4.37 5.99
N SER A 61 -9.14 5.29 6.07
CA SER A 61 -8.97 6.47 6.88
C SER A 61 -9.88 6.30 8.09
N ILE A 62 -9.27 6.01 9.23
CA ILE A 62 -10.01 5.61 10.42
C ILE A 62 -10.15 6.79 11.35
N PRO A 63 -11.38 7.17 11.71
CA PRO A 63 -11.53 8.29 12.65
C PRO A 63 -10.96 7.92 14.01
N VAL A 64 -10.32 8.90 14.62
CA VAL A 64 -9.75 8.73 15.95
C VAL A 64 -10.61 9.48 16.92
N THR A 65 -11.03 8.80 17.97
CA THR A 65 -11.89 9.43 18.95
C THR A 65 -11.13 10.04 20.09
N ALA A 66 -9.84 9.95 20.10
CA ALA A 66 -9.05 10.52 21.17
C ALA A 66 -9.29 12.00 21.25
N SER A 67 -9.63 12.47 22.40
CA SER A 67 -10.04 13.84 22.53
C SER A 67 -8.89 14.79 22.46
N GLU A 68 -7.72 14.38 22.87
CA GLU A 68 -6.62 15.30 22.89
C GLU A 68 -6.13 15.67 21.54
N SER A 69 -6.20 14.77 20.65
CA SER A 69 -5.57 15.01 19.39
C SER A 69 -6.53 15.65 18.43
N VAL A 70 -6.41 16.91 18.27
CA VAL A 70 -7.32 17.62 17.44
C VAL A 70 -6.87 17.75 16.03
N GLU A 71 -5.56 17.78 15.85
CA GLU A 71 -5.06 18.09 14.54
C GLU A 71 -5.17 16.95 13.58
N ASN A 72 -5.05 15.74 14.09
CA ASN A 72 -5.16 14.58 13.21
C ASN A 72 -6.30 13.72 13.68
N PRO A 73 -7.50 14.00 13.20
CA PRO A 73 -8.67 13.26 13.67
C PRO A 73 -8.79 11.89 13.04
N TYR A 74 -7.80 11.44 12.33
CA TYR A 74 -7.88 10.14 11.68
C TYR A 74 -6.49 9.51 11.63
N MET A 75 -6.46 8.22 11.37
CA MET A 75 -5.23 7.52 11.11
C MET A 75 -5.43 6.65 9.89
N LEU A 76 -4.34 6.36 9.20
CA LEU A 76 -4.41 5.54 8.00
C LEU A 76 -4.08 4.10 8.33
N GLY A 77 -4.87 3.21 7.79
CA GLY A 77 -4.60 1.79 7.90
C GLY A 77 -4.51 1.19 6.52
N PHE A 78 -3.74 0.11 6.40
CA PHE A 78 -3.54 -0.53 5.12
C PHE A 78 -3.63 -2.03 5.25
N TRP A 79 -4.12 -2.68 4.19
CA TRP A 79 -4.14 -4.14 4.15
C TRP A 79 -3.81 -4.59 2.74
N LEU A 80 -3.34 -5.83 2.66
CA LEU A 80 -3.00 -6.49 1.41
C LEU A 80 -3.72 -7.81 1.36
N GLU A 81 -4.30 -8.13 0.22
CA GLU A 81 -5.05 -9.37 0.07
C GLU A 81 -4.75 -9.98 -1.28
N ASP A 82 -4.44 -11.28 -1.30
CA ASP A 82 -4.24 -11.99 -2.55
C ASP A 82 -5.59 -12.25 -3.19
N GLY A 83 -5.69 -12.03 -4.48
CA GLY A 83 -6.94 -12.19 -5.20
C GLY A 83 -7.12 -13.58 -5.77
N ASN A 84 -6.71 -14.58 -5.03
CA ASN A 84 -6.78 -15.96 -5.49
C ASN A 84 -5.88 -16.14 -6.71
N SER A 85 -4.70 -15.57 -6.62
CA SER A 85 -3.78 -15.56 -7.74
C SER A 85 -3.14 -16.92 -7.94
N ARG A 86 -2.62 -17.11 -9.14
CA ARG A 86 -1.97 -18.36 -9.49
C ARG A 86 -0.68 -18.56 -8.70
N ASN A 87 0.12 -17.52 -8.62
CA ASN A 87 1.45 -17.64 -8.03
C ASN A 87 1.59 -17.07 -6.64
N GLY A 88 0.54 -16.47 -6.10
CA GLY A 88 0.56 -16.00 -4.72
C GLY A 88 1.11 -14.59 -4.57
N THR A 89 0.85 -14.03 -3.42
CA THR A 89 1.35 -12.71 -3.03
C THR A 89 2.17 -12.93 -1.76
N PHE A 90 3.32 -12.27 -1.68
CA PHE A 90 4.29 -12.51 -0.62
C PHE A 90 4.72 -11.21 0.01
N VAL A 91 5.05 -11.26 1.30
CA VAL A 91 5.46 -10.08 2.04
C VAL A 91 6.85 -10.31 2.61
N GLU A 92 7.75 -9.35 2.37
CA GLU A 92 9.09 -9.36 2.92
C GLU A 92 9.79 -10.67 2.60
N LYS A 93 10.33 -11.32 3.60
CA LYS A 93 11.09 -12.55 3.39
C LYS A 93 10.27 -13.80 3.64
N ASP A 94 8.98 -13.63 3.86
CA ASP A 94 8.14 -14.79 4.10
C ASP A 94 8.00 -15.57 2.80
N SER A 95 8.33 -16.84 2.85
CA SER A 95 8.25 -17.68 1.65
C SER A 95 6.87 -18.26 1.43
N ASN A 96 5.95 -18.03 2.36
CA ASN A 96 4.59 -18.52 2.21
C ASN A 96 3.71 -17.40 1.66
N ARG A 97 2.82 -17.76 0.76
CA ARG A 97 1.89 -16.77 0.23
C ARG A 97 0.95 -16.33 1.34
N ILE A 98 0.52 -15.08 1.26
CA ILE A 98 -0.38 -14.57 2.29
C ILE A 98 -1.74 -15.23 2.13
N LYS A 99 -2.46 -15.31 3.23
CA LYS A 99 -3.82 -15.85 3.26
C LYS A 99 -4.73 -14.82 3.88
N GLY A 100 -5.85 -14.56 3.20
CA GLY A 100 -6.78 -13.55 3.69
C GLY A 100 -6.15 -12.18 3.64
N ARG A 101 -6.67 -11.29 4.45
CA ARG A 101 -6.17 -9.95 4.54
C ARG A 101 -5.06 -9.85 5.55
N LEU A 102 -4.00 -9.19 5.13
CA LEU A 102 -2.86 -8.99 6.00
C LEU A 102 -2.70 -7.49 6.21
N SER A 103 -2.56 -7.09 7.47
CA SER A 103 -2.28 -5.71 7.78
C SER A 103 -0.91 -5.34 7.20
N LEU A 104 -0.85 -4.23 6.49
CA LEU A 104 0.34 -3.84 5.78
C LEU A 104 0.88 -2.56 6.39
N ARG A 105 2.16 -2.56 6.71
CA ARG A 105 2.79 -1.35 7.25
C ARG A 105 3.44 -0.57 6.14
N PRO A 106 3.40 0.76 6.22
CA PRO A 106 4.15 1.57 5.26
C PRO A 106 5.62 1.17 5.28
N GLY A 107 6.23 1.15 4.11
CA GLY A 107 7.62 0.76 3.98
C GLY A 107 7.84 -0.72 3.77
N THR A 108 6.79 -1.52 3.89
CA THR A 108 6.92 -2.95 3.74
C THR A 108 6.99 -3.32 2.26
N LEU A 109 7.91 -4.22 1.95
CA LEU A 109 8.02 -4.75 0.59
C LEU A 109 7.09 -5.93 0.43
N PHE A 110 6.43 -5.99 -0.70
CA PHE A 110 5.61 -7.16 -1.01
C PHE A 110 5.75 -7.48 -2.49
N ARG A 111 5.52 -8.74 -2.83
CA ARG A 111 5.75 -9.23 -4.17
C ARG A 111 4.47 -9.77 -4.79
N VAL A 112 4.21 -9.32 -6.01
CA VAL A 112 3.10 -9.75 -6.83
C VAL A 112 3.69 -10.26 -8.13
N GLY A 113 3.50 -11.55 -8.40
CA GLY A 113 4.19 -12.14 -9.53
C GLY A 113 5.69 -12.08 -9.30
N ARG A 114 6.40 -11.42 -10.17
CA ARG A 114 7.84 -11.20 -10.01
C ARG A 114 8.16 -9.80 -9.56
N THR A 115 7.16 -8.99 -9.36
CA THR A 115 7.34 -7.57 -9.13
C THR A 115 7.30 -7.26 -7.64
N TRP A 116 8.34 -6.59 -7.16
CA TRP A 116 8.38 -6.10 -5.79
C TRP A 116 7.83 -4.69 -5.75
N LEU A 117 7.03 -4.41 -4.75
CA LEU A 117 6.37 -3.12 -4.56
C LEU A 117 6.53 -2.69 -3.12
N ARG A 118 6.46 -1.38 -2.89
CA ARG A 118 6.53 -0.84 -1.56
C ARG A 118 5.48 0.26 -1.39
N LEU A 119 4.74 0.17 -0.31
CA LEU A 119 3.73 1.16 0.03
C LEU A 119 4.37 2.20 0.94
N ASP A 120 4.18 3.46 0.61
CA ASP A 120 4.71 4.55 1.42
C ASP A 120 3.63 5.57 1.68
N VAL A 121 3.75 6.25 2.81
CA VAL A 121 2.82 7.31 3.16
C VAL A 121 3.55 8.64 3.03
N PRO A 122 2.79 9.74 2.96
CA PRO A 122 3.41 11.04 2.77
C PRO A 122 4.38 11.35 3.88
N LEU A 123 5.44 12.02 3.50
CA LEU A 123 6.45 12.40 4.44
C LEU A 123 5.90 13.32 5.52
N THR A 124 4.96 14.17 5.17
CA THR A 124 4.36 15.04 6.16
C THR A 124 3.66 14.26 7.25
N TYR A 125 3.04 13.15 6.89
CA TYR A 125 2.37 12.31 7.84
C TYR A 125 3.37 11.73 8.84
N GLU A 126 4.48 11.27 8.33
CA GLU A 126 5.51 10.71 9.18
C GLU A 126 6.29 11.78 9.91
N ALA A 127 6.46 12.90 9.29
CA ALA A 127 7.20 13.97 9.92
C ALA A 127 6.53 14.42 11.19
N ASP A 128 5.22 14.39 11.22
CA ASP A 128 4.52 14.76 12.44
C ASP A 128 4.88 13.82 13.57
N ALA A 129 4.92 12.56 13.29
CA ALA A 129 5.27 11.60 14.31
C ALA A 129 6.73 11.69 14.66
N ASP A 130 7.56 11.85 13.64
CA ASP A 130 8.98 11.85 13.87
C ASP A 130 9.47 13.10 14.55
N SER A 131 8.93 14.23 14.16
CA SER A 131 9.44 15.46 14.68
C SER A 131 9.36 15.50 16.19
N ASP A 132 8.45 14.77 16.76
CA ASP A 132 8.34 14.75 18.19
C ASP A 132 9.54 14.12 18.83
N GLU A 133 9.91 12.98 18.34
CA GLU A 133 10.96 12.28 19.01
C GLU A 133 12.29 12.62 18.47
N SER A 134 12.37 12.95 17.25
CA SER A 134 13.68 13.19 16.72
C SER A 134 14.33 14.37 17.41
N ARG A 135 13.55 15.26 17.93
CA ARG A 135 14.12 16.37 18.64
C ARG A 135 14.54 15.96 20.01
N GLY A 136 13.88 14.99 20.48
CA GLY A 136 14.07 14.54 21.84
C GLY A 136 15.47 14.35 22.25
#